data_01947986947bca17c62bb92dd302ebe1
#
_entry.id   01947986947bca17c62bb92dd302ebe1
#
_cell.length_a   1.000
_cell.length_b   1.000
_cell.length_c   1.000
_cell.angle_alpha   90.00
_cell.angle_beta   90.00
_cell.angle_gamma   90.00
#
_symmetry.space_group_name_H-M   'P 1'
#
loop_
_entity.id
_entity.type
_entity.pdbx_description
1 polymer ?
#
loop_
_entity_poly.entity_id
_entity_poly.type
_entity_poly.pdbx_seq_one_letter_code
_entity_poly.pdbx_strand_id
1 'polypeptide(L)'
;ESVPFSSRRKWSAVRDRAGTTWVLGAPEIILAGHSESVLDRARQIASQGVRVVALACSRSPWSLAPGEEDPRLPDDLEAAGIVILTEEIRPDAAETLAYFRQQGVDAKVISGDSPETVAAVARQAGVTAAHGGELVALDARTLPAGAGSGQETEEDLERLADAVEGASVLGRVTPEQKRALVRALKSRGHVVAMTGDGVNDALALKDADLGIAMGNGAPATKAVARLVLLKGE
;
A
#
# COMPACT_ATOMS: atom_id res chain seq x y z
N GLU A 1 -14.49 -25.62 -6.91
CA GLU A 1 -13.38 -25.54 -5.95
C GLU A 1 -12.71 -24.18 -6.05
N SER A 2 -12.25 -23.63 -4.93
CA SER A 2 -11.57 -22.33 -4.94
C SER A 2 -10.49 -22.26 -3.85
N VAL A 3 -9.40 -21.55 -4.17
CA VAL A 3 -8.35 -21.17 -3.25
C VAL A 3 -8.40 -19.65 -3.10
N PRO A 4 -8.73 -19.12 -1.92
CA PRO A 4 -8.73 -17.68 -1.68
C PRO A 4 -7.31 -17.12 -1.79
N PHE A 5 -7.19 -15.82 -2.06
CA PHE A 5 -5.89 -15.13 -2.09
C PHE A 5 -5.21 -15.21 -0.72
N SER A 6 -3.90 -15.40 -0.75
CA SER A 6 -3.04 -15.28 0.43
C SER A 6 -1.83 -14.43 0.10
N SER A 7 -1.48 -13.49 0.98
CA SER A 7 -0.30 -12.63 0.84
C SER A 7 1.02 -13.45 0.84
N ARG A 8 1.02 -14.61 1.48
CA ARG A 8 2.15 -15.55 1.49
C ARG A 8 2.33 -16.21 0.13
N ARG A 9 1.22 -16.72 -0.46
CA ARG A 9 1.24 -17.37 -1.78
C ARG A 9 1.26 -16.38 -2.94
N LYS A 10 0.67 -15.20 -2.74
CA LYS A 10 0.50 -14.14 -3.75
C LYS A 10 -0.35 -14.55 -4.96
N TRP A 11 -1.21 -15.54 -4.80
CA TRP A 11 -2.16 -15.98 -5.82
C TRP A 11 -3.46 -16.51 -5.22
N SER A 12 -4.49 -16.57 -6.05
CA SER A 12 -5.77 -17.24 -5.82
C SER A 12 -6.13 -18.10 -7.03
N ALA A 13 -6.96 -19.11 -6.84
CA ALA A 13 -7.41 -19.95 -7.94
C ALA A 13 -8.88 -20.32 -7.80
N VAL A 14 -9.52 -20.61 -8.93
CA VAL A 14 -10.87 -21.14 -9.01
C VAL A 14 -10.96 -22.16 -10.13
N ARG A 15 -11.59 -23.31 -9.86
CA ARG A 15 -11.95 -24.30 -10.88
C ARG A 15 -13.38 -24.08 -11.30
N ASP A 16 -13.58 -23.83 -12.58
CA ASP A 16 -14.90 -23.63 -13.16
C ASP A 16 -15.64 -24.96 -13.40
N ARG A 17 -16.90 -24.86 -13.84
CA ARG A 17 -17.75 -26.05 -14.13
C ARG A 17 -17.28 -26.82 -15.34
N ALA A 18 -16.51 -26.23 -16.23
CA ALA A 18 -15.92 -26.86 -17.39
C ALA A 18 -14.64 -27.66 -17.05
N GLY A 19 -14.18 -27.56 -15.79
CA GLY A 19 -12.99 -28.26 -15.32
C GLY A 19 -11.71 -27.49 -15.57
N THR A 20 -11.77 -26.23 -16.02
CA THR A 20 -10.60 -25.35 -16.16
C THR A 20 -10.28 -24.70 -14.81
N THR A 21 -9.02 -24.76 -14.42
CA THR A 21 -8.50 -24.06 -13.24
C THR A 21 -7.94 -22.71 -13.70
N TRP A 22 -8.51 -21.64 -13.16
CA TRP A 22 -8.05 -20.26 -13.38
C TRP A 22 -7.23 -19.80 -12.18
N VAL A 23 -6.05 -19.25 -12.43
CA VAL A 23 -5.14 -18.75 -11.40
C VAL A 23 -4.89 -17.27 -11.65
N LEU A 24 -5.11 -16.45 -10.62
CA LEU A 24 -4.84 -15.00 -10.62
C LEU A 24 -3.82 -14.69 -9.56
N GLY A 25 -2.73 -14.00 -9.91
CA GLY A 25 -1.69 -13.68 -8.92
C GLY A 25 -0.51 -12.93 -9.47
N ALA A 26 0.55 -12.88 -8.66
CA ALA A 26 1.80 -12.21 -9.01
C ALA A 26 2.45 -12.87 -10.22
N PRO A 27 2.80 -12.09 -11.27
CA PRO A 27 3.34 -12.65 -12.52
C PRO A 27 4.58 -13.52 -12.29
N GLU A 28 5.45 -13.11 -11.39
CA GLU A 28 6.69 -13.82 -11.04
C GLU A 28 6.46 -15.19 -10.38
N ILE A 29 5.25 -15.43 -9.88
CA ILE A 29 4.87 -16.72 -9.26
C ILE A 29 4.17 -17.63 -10.26
N ILE A 30 3.18 -17.10 -10.99
CA ILE A 30 2.30 -17.95 -11.81
C ILE A 30 2.76 -18.11 -13.26
N LEU A 31 3.68 -17.26 -13.74
CA LEU A 31 4.21 -17.32 -15.11
C LEU A 31 5.65 -17.85 -15.19
N ALA A 32 6.38 -17.89 -14.09
CA ALA A 32 7.76 -18.38 -14.06
C ALA A 32 7.85 -19.84 -14.52
N GLY A 33 8.71 -20.10 -15.50
CA GLY A 33 8.87 -21.44 -16.09
C GLY A 33 7.75 -21.86 -17.05
N HIS A 34 6.69 -21.05 -17.21
CA HIS A 34 5.55 -21.37 -18.07
C HIS A 34 5.42 -20.41 -19.26
N SER A 35 5.65 -19.12 -19.08
CA SER A 35 5.43 -18.10 -20.11
C SER A 35 6.37 -16.90 -19.93
N GLU A 36 7.68 -17.11 -20.16
CA GLU A 36 8.71 -16.09 -19.92
C GLU A 36 8.49 -14.80 -20.72
N SER A 37 8.03 -14.89 -21.97
CA SER A 37 7.74 -13.69 -22.79
C SER A 37 6.65 -12.82 -22.20
N VAL A 38 5.61 -13.44 -21.62
CA VAL A 38 4.50 -12.73 -20.94
C VAL A 38 5.00 -12.17 -19.60
N LEU A 39 5.84 -12.91 -18.89
CA LEU A 39 6.47 -12.47 -17.65
C LEU A 39 7.36 -11.24 -17.87
N ASP A 40 8.17 -11.22 -18.92
CA ASP A 40 9.01 -10.08 -19.27
C ASP A 40 8.16 -8.85 -19.65
N ARG A 41 7.06 -9.08 -20.38
CA ARG A 41 6.11 -8.02 -20.67
C ARG A 41 5.46 -7.46 -19.39
N ALA A 42 5.08 -8.33 -18.47
CA ALA A 42 4.54 -7.92 -17.17
C ALA A 42 5.54 -7.09 -16.37
N ARG A 43 6.83 -7.49 -16.34
CA ARG A 43 7.91 -6.74 -15.70
C ARG A 43 8.11 -5.36 -16.33
N GLN A 44 8.11 -5.30 -17.67
CA GLN A 44 8.24 -4.04 -18.40
C GLN A 44 7.10 -3.06 -18.07
N ILE A 45 5.87 -3.56 -17.99
CA ILE A 45 4.70 -2.74 -17.61
C ILE A 45 4.79 -2.30 -16.16
N ALA A 46 5.13 -3.23 -15.26
CA ALA A 46 5.28 -2.92 -13.83
C ALA A 46 6.37 -1.88 -13.54
N SER A 47 7.44 -1.83 -14.36
CA SER A 47 8.50 -0.80 -14.23
C SER A 47 8.01 0.63 -14.48
N GLN A 48 6.81 0.79 -15.04
CA GLN A 48 6.15 2.10 -15.21
C GLN A 48 5.38 2.55 -13.96
N GLY A 49 5.47 1.80 -12.86
CA GLY A 49 4.84 2.15 -11.59
C GLY A 49 3.39 1.69 -11.45
N VAL A 50 2.90 0.83 -12.35
CA VAL A 50 1.55 0.26 -12.27
C VAL A 50 1.58 -1.14 -11.66
N ARG A 51 0.50 -1.53 -10.99
CA ARG A 51 0.36 -2.89 -10.47
C ARG A 51 -0.07 -3.83 -11.58
N VAL A 52 0.68 -4.90 -11.77
CA VAL A 52 0.40 -5.94 -12.76
C VAL A 52 0.04 -7.24 -12.04
N VAL A 53 -1.04 -7.86 -12.47
CA VAL A 53 -1.50 -9.18 -12.01
C VAL A 53 -1.62 -10.06 -13.25
N ALA A 54 -1.14 -11.29 -13.18
CA ALA A 54 -1.29 -12.23 -14.28
C ALA A 54 -2.48 -13.17 -14.05
N LEU A 55 -3.14 -13.54 -15.14
CA LEU A 55 -4.13 -14.58 -15.21
C LEU A 55 -3.57 -15.74 -16.03
N ALA A 56 -3.59 -16.93 -15.47
CA ALA A 56 -3.21 -18.16 -16.13
C ALA A 56 -4.31 -19.21 -15.99
N CYS A 57 -4.30 -20.21 -16.84
CA CYS A 57 -5.25 -21.33 -16.76
C CYS A 57 -4.54 -22.67 -16.95
N SER A 58 -5.15 -23.73 -16.42
CA SER A 58 -4.78 -25.12 -16.64
C SER A 58 -6.06 -25.93 -16.91
N ARG A 59 -5.95 -26.90 -17.81
CA ARG A 59 -7.01 -27.88 -18.09
C ARG A 59 -6.76 -29.24 -17.46
N SER A 60 -5.61 -29.41 -16.83
CA SER A 60 -5.27 -30.63 -16.12
C SER A 60 -6.13 -30.81 -14.88
N PRO A 61 -6.38 -32.08 -14.48
CA PRO A 61 -7.03 -32.37 -13.22
C PRO A 61 -6.23 -31.72 -12.07
N TRP A 62 -6.85 -30.77 -11.40
CA TRP A 62 -6.30 -30.12 -10.22
C TRP A 62 -7.33 -30.25 -9.10
N SER A 63 -6.92 -30.80 -7.99
CA SER A 63 -7.78 -30.94 -6.82
C SER A 63 -7.05 -30.45 -5.59
N LEU A 64 -7.80 -29.81 -4.72
CA LEU A 64 -7.34 -29.48 -3.37
C LEU A 64 -7.52 -30.69 -2.48
N ALA A 65 -6.49 -31.12 -1.79
CA ALA A 65 -6.64 -32.08 -0.72
C ALA A 65 -7.48 -31.44 0.41
N PRO A 66 -8.45 -32.16 1.00
CA PRO A 66 -9.21 -31.64 2.12
C PRO A 66 -8.27 -31.20 3.27
N GLY A 67 -8.31 -29.91 3.64
CA GLY A 67 -7.47 -29.37 4.70
C GLY A 67 -6.06 -28.92 4.28
N GLU A 68 -5.75 -28.88 2.99
CA GLU A 68 -4.47 -28.40 2.49
C GLU A 68 -4.36 -26.88 2.70
N GLU A 69 -3.50 -26.47 3.63
CA GLU A 69 -3.27 -25.05 3.94
C GLU A 69 -2.41 -24.34 2.88
N ASP A 70 -1.60 -25.07 2.13
CA ASP A 70 -0.65 -24.54 1.15
C ASP A 70 -0.72 -25.28 -0.20
N PRO A 71 -1.82 -25.11 -0.96
CA PRO A 71 -2.02 -25.79 -2.23
C PRO A 71 -0.96 -25.41 -3.25
N ARG A 72 -0.54 -26.38 -4.09
CA ARG A 72 0.42 -26.16 -5.16
C ARG A 72 -0.28 -25.67 -6.43
N LEU A 73 0.43 -24.86 -7.21
CA LEU A 73 -0.01 -24.47 -8.55
C LEU A 73 -0.05 -25.69 -9.48
N PRO A 74 -0.95 -25.72 -10.47
CA PRO A 74 -0.86 -26.68 -11.58
C PRO A 74 0.47 -26.56 -12.32
N ASP A 75 1.05 -27.68 -12.74
CA ASP A 75 2.34 -27.72 -13.43
C ASP A 75 2.28 -27.28 -14.90
N ASP A 76 1.05 -27.21 -15.48
CA ASP A 76 0.79 -26.91 -16.91
C ASP A 76 0.07 -25.56 -17.09
N LEU A 77 0.42 -24.56 -16.30
CA LEU A 77 -0.20 -23.25 -16.41
C LEU A 77 0.15 -22.58 -17.76
N GLU A 78 -0.88 -22.16 -18.46
CA GLU A 78 -0.78 -21.32 -19.66
C GLU A 78 -1.19 -19.89 -19.33
N ALA A 79 -0.42 -18.90 -19.78
CA ALA A 79 -0.77 -17.50 -19.61
C ALA A 79 -2.05 -17.18 -20.41
N ALA A 80 -3.09 -16.73 -19.73
CA ALA A 80 -4.34 -16.28 -20.35
C ALA A 80 -4.35 -14.76 -20.57
N GLY A 81 -3.64 -13.99 -19.72
CA GLY A 81 -3.58 -12.55 -19.87
C GLY A 81 -2.85 -11.84 -18.73
N ILE A 82 -2.74 -10.54 -18.90
CA ILE A 82 -2.21 -9.61 -17.90
C ILE A 82 -3.30 -8.60 -17.56
N VAL A 83 -3.54 -8.40 -16.27
CA VAL A 83 -4.43 -7.37 -15.74
C VAL A 83 -3.57 -6.24 -15.21
N ILE A 84 -3.75 -5.04 -15.75
CA ILE A 84 -3.07 -3.84 -15.30
C ILE A 84 -4.02 -3.08 -14.40
N LEU A 85 -3.61 -2.86 -13.15
CA LEU A 85 -4.37 -2.09 -12.18
C LEU A 85 -3.72 -0.71 -12.07
N THR A 86 -4.49 0.31 -12.42
CA THR A 86 -4.11 1.71 -12.25
C THR A 86 -4.99 2.33 -11.17
N GLU A 87 -4.40 3.16 -10.35
CA GLU A 87 -5.18 3.94 -9.39
C GLU A 87 -5.79 5.13 -10.12
N GLU A 88 -7.08 5.32 -9.95
CA GLU A 88 -7.79 6.51 -10.42
C GLU A 88 -7.72 7.57 -9.33
N ILE A 89 -7.02 8.65 -9.64
CA ILE A 89 -6.95 9.79 -8.74
C ILE A 89 -8.29 10.53 -8.79
N ARG A 90 -8.82 10.85 -7.63
CA ARG A 90 -10.08 11.62 -7.53
C ARG A 90 -9.93 12.97 -8.24
N PRO A 91 -10.95 13.40 -9.00
CA PRO A 91 -10.89 14.67 -9.74
C PRO A 91 -10.66 15.91 -8.84
N ASP A 92 -11.11 15.84 -7.58
CA ASP A 92 -11.01 16.91 -6.58
C ASP A 92 -9.74 16.87 -5.73
N ALA A 93 -8.90 15.84 -5.89
CA ALA A 93 -7.70 15.63 -5.04
C ALA A 93 -6.74 16.83 -5.11
N ALA A 94 -6.44 17.31 -6.30
CA ALA A 94 -5.50 18.43 -6.48
C ALA A 94 -6.03 19.73 -5.85
N GLU A 95 -7.31 20.00 -5.99
CA GLU A 95 -7.96 21.19 -5.38
C GLU A 95 -7.96 21.09 -3.85
N THR A 96 -8.30 19.93 -3.32
CA THR A 96 -8.31 19.66 -1.87
C THR A 96 -6.90 19.82 -1.27
N LEU A 97 -5.87 19.27 -1.91
CA LEU A 97 -4.48 19.40 -1.45
C LEU A 97 -3.98 20.86 -1.54
N ALA A 98 -4.37 21.58 -2.59
CA ALA A 98 -4.06 23.00 -2.72
C ALA A 98 -4.74 23.83 -1.60
N TYR A 99 -5.98 23.50 -1.24
CA TYR A 99 -6.67 24.13 -0.12
C TYR A 99 -5.97 23.88 1.20
N PHE A 100 -5.56 22.63 1.51
CA PHE A 100 -4.81 22.33 2.73
C PHE A 100 -3.52 23.13 2.81
N ARG A 101 -2.77 23.21 1.72
CA ARG A 101 -1.55 24.02 1.66
C ARG A 101 -1.83 25.51 1.92
N GLN A 102 -2.90 26.07 1.37
CA GLN A 102 -3.30 27.47 1.63
C GLN A 102 -3.65 27.70 3.11
N GLN A 103 -4.15 26.67 3.79
CA GLN A 103 -4.42 26.70 5.23
C GLN A 103 -3.17 26.41 6.09
N GLY A 104 -2.00 26.28 5.50
CA GLY A 104 -0.75 25.99 6.23
C GLY A 104 -0.63 24.53 6.68
N VAL A 105 -1.41 23.63 6.09
CA VAL A 105 -1.31 22.19 6.38
C VAL A 105 -0.32 21.53 5.42
N ASP A 106 0.70 20.87 5.97
CA ASP A 106 1.65 20.08 5.22
C ASP A 106 1.17 18.63 5.08
N ALA A 107 0.89 18.21 3.84
CA ALA A 107 0.40 16.87 3.56
C ALA A 107 1.55 15.90 3.31
N LYS A 108 1.61 14.82 4.11
CA LYS A 108 2.58 13.74 3.96
C LYS A 108 1.88 12.44 3.54
N VAL A 109 2.35 11.81 2.47
CA VAL A 109 1.80 10.53 1.99
C VAL A 109 2.63 9.38 2.55
N ILE A 110 1.97 8.47 3.27
CA ILE A 110 2.62 7.32 3.93
C ILE A 110 2.03 6.03 3.39
N SER A 111 2.86 5.18 2.75
CA SER A 111 2.42 3.94 2.13
C SER A 111 3.38 2.77 2.42
N GLY A 112 2.85 1.54 2.34
CA GLY A 112 3.65 0.32 2.31
C GLY A 112 4.30 0.04 0.94
N ASP A 113 3.85 0.72 -0.12
CA ASP A 113 4.38 0.58 -1.48
C ASP A 113 5.75 1.25 -1.63
N SER A 114 6.43 1.02 -2.78
CA SER A 114 7.73 1.62 -3.03
C SER A 114 7.66 3.15 -3.07
N PRO A 115 8.69 3.88 -2.58
CA PRO A 115 8.66 5.35 -2.59
C PRO A 115 8.53 5.93 -4.00
N GLU A 116 9.07 5.25 -5.01
CA GLU A 116 8.98 5.66 -6.42
C GLU A 116 7.53 5.62 -6.92
N THR A 117 6.83 4.52 -6.63
CA THR A 117 5.41 4.34 -6.99
C THR A 117 4.54 5.38 -6.29
N VAL A 118 4.71 5.52 -4.97
CA VAL A 118 3.93 6.48 -4.17
C VAL A 118 4.19 7.91 -4.63
N ALA A 119 5.45 8.26 -4.92
CA ALA A 119 5.81 9.60 -5.41
C ALA A 119 5.20 9.89 -6.80
N ALA A 120 5.12 8.90 -7.68
CA ALA A 120 4.46 9.07 -8.98
C ALA A 120 2.97 9.40 -8.82
N VAL A 121 2.26 8.64 -7.97
CA VAL A 121 0.84 8.89 -7.67
C VAL A 121 0.65 10.23 -6.95
N ALA A 122 1.49 10.54 -5.97
CA ALA A 122 1.44 11.80 -5.22
C ALA A 122 1.62 13.03 -6.13
N ARG A 123 2.55 12.99 -7.09
CA ARG A 123 2.71 14.07 -8.09
C ARG A 123 1.47 14.24 -8.96
N GLN A 124 0.88 13.14 -9.43
CA GLN A 124 -0.35 13.18 -10.23
C GLN A 124 -1.53 13.74 -9.41
N ALA A 125 -1.58 13.43 -8.10
CA ALA A 125 -2.59 13.97 -7.19
C ALA A 125 -2.37 15.46 -6.82
N GLY A 126 -1.23 16.05 -7.17
CA GLY A 126 -0.93 17.44 -6.85
C GLY A 126 -0.27 17.65 -5.47
N VAL A 127 0.28 16.60 -4.86
CA VAL A 127 1.11 16.73 -3.64
C VAL A 127 2.38 17.48 -3.99
N THR A 128 2.72 18.48 -3.20
CA THR A 128 3.97 19.24 -3.29
C THR A 128 4.71 19.16 -1.97
N ALA A 129 5.99 19.48 -1.96
CA ALA A 129 6.73 19.65 -0.73
C ALA A 129 6.19 20.84 0.08
N ALA A 130 6.45 20.83 1.37
CA ALA A 130 6.26 21.98 2.24
C ALA A 130 6.90 23.22 1.57
N HIS A 131 6.21 24.35 1.61
CA HIS A 131 6.65 25.60 0.99
C HIS A 131 6.77 25.59 -0.56
N GLY A 132 6.15 24.60 -1.26
CA GLY A 132 6.07 24.59 -2.72
C GLY A 132 7.32 24.11 -3.45
N GLY A 133 8.23 23.42 -2.77
CA GLY A 133 9.42 22.81 -3.35
C GLY A 133 9.16 21.52 -4.12
N GLU A 134 10.22 20.88 -4.60
CA GLU A 134 10.17 19.58 -5.23
C GLU A 134 9.76 18.50 -4.22
N LEU A 135 8.92 17.56 -4.65
CA LEU A 135 8.45 16.45 -3.83
C LEU A 135 9.62 15.54 -3.42
N VAL A 136 9.84 15.39 -2.12
CA VAL A 136 10.88 14.54 -1.54
C VAL A 136 10.27 13.21 -1.13
N ALA A 137 10.76 12.13 -1.74
CA ALA A 137 10.36 10.76 -1.40
C ALA A 137 11.44 10.07 -0.57
N LEU A 138 11.03 9.45 0.54
CA LEU A 138 11.89 8.73 1.46
C LEU A 138 11.53 7.25 1.51
N ASP A 139 12.53 6.38 1.51
CA ASP A 139 12.37 4.95 1.77
C ASP A 139 12.44 4.69 3.29
N ALA A 140 11.38 4.15 3.86
CA ALA A 140 11.31 3.88 5.30
C ALA A 140 12.36 2.87 5.79
N ARG A 141 13.02 2.13 4.91
CA ARG A 141 14.16 1.27 5.26
C ARG A 141 15.43 2.06 5.61
N THR A 142 15.49 3.34 5.22
CA THR A 142 16.60 4.26 5.55
C THR A 142 16.34 5.09 6.79
N LEU A 143 15.19 4.92 7.44
CA LEU A 143 14.88 5.62 8.70
C LEU A 143 15.86 5.21 9.80
N PRO A 144 16.08 6.09 10.80
CA PRO A 144 16.96 5.80 11.93
C PRO A 144 16.63 4.46 12.59
N ALA A 145 17.66 3.78 13.08
CA ALA A 145 17.51 2.54 13.83
C ALA A 145 16.60 2.79 15.05
N GLY A 146 15.67 1.85 15.30
CA GLY A 146 14.68 1.99 16.37
C GLY A 146 13.34 2.57 15.93
N ALA A 147 13.23 3.18 14.74
CA ALA A 147 11.96 3.68 14.22
C ALA A 147 10.96 2.53 14.03
N GLY A 148 9.87 2.53 14.83
CA GLY A 148 8.87 1.47 14.84
C GLY A 148 9.16 0.34 15.82
N SER A 149 10.13 0.47 16.74
CA SER A 149 10.39 -0.52 17.80
C SER A 149 9.26 -0.60 18.85
N GLY A 150 8.43 0.42 18.93
CA GLY A 150 7.40 0.59 19.95
C GLY A 150 7.93 1.09 21.30
N GLN A 151 9.24 1.25 21.43
CA GLN A 151 9.94 1.71 22.62
C GLN A 151 10.90 2.86 22.28
N GLU A 152 10.51 3.73 21.33
CA GLU A 152 11.32 4.87 20.91
C GLU A 152 11.59 5.80 22.09
N THR A 153 12.86 6.14 22.28
CA THR A 153 13.28 7.19 23.21
C THR A 153 12.99 8.58 22.64
N GLU A 154 13.10 9.64 23.46
CA GLU A 154 12.97 11.00 22.96
C GLU A 154 14.02 11.31 21.87
N GLU A 155 15.26 10.84 22.04
CA GLU A 155 16.33 11.02 21.06
C GLU A 155 16.02 10.26 19.75
N ASP A 156 15.40 9.07 19.82
CA ASP A 156 14.97 8.35 18.62
C ASP A 156 13.87 9.10 17.88
N LEU A 157 12.91 9.67 18.61
CA LEU A 157 11.83 10.48 18.03
C LEU A 157 12.37 11.77 17.40
N GLU A 158 13.33 12.43 18.03
CA GLU A 158 13.97 13.61 17.46
C GLU A 158 14.70 13.30 16.15
N ARG A 159 15.53 12.25 16.14
CA ARG A 159 16.22 11.79 14.92
C ARG A 159 15.25 11.38 13.82
N LEU A 160 14.15 10.74 14.19
CA LEU A 160 13.11 10.36 13.24
C LEU A 160 12.40 11.60 12.68
N ALA A 161 12.08 12.58 13.54
CA ALA A 161 11.48 13.84 13.12
C ALA A 161 12.38 14.59 12.13
N ASP A 162 13.69 14.72 12.42
CA ASP A 162 14.67 15.34 11.51
C ASP A 162 14.68 14.65 10.12
N ALA A 163 14.65 13.32 10.12
CA ALA A 163 14.68 12.56 8.88
C ALA A 163 13.43 12.75 8.02
N VAL A 164 12.27 13.00 8.64
CA VAL A 164 10.98 13.03 7.91
C VAL A 164 10.39 14.43 7.76
N GLU A 165 10.95 15.45 8.42
CA GLU A 165 10.44 16.83 8.36
C GLU A 165 10.28 17.31 6.92
N GLY A 166 11.32 17.15 6.10
CA GLY A 166 11.34 17.56 4.70
C GLY A 166 10.69 16.56 3.72
N ALA A 167 10.30 15.37 4.17
CA ALA A 167 9.75 14.36 3.29
C ALA A 167 8.25 14.62 3.01
N SER A 168 7.86 14.59 1.75
CA SER A 168 6.45 14.66 1.31
C SER A 168 5.84 13.27 1.16
N VAL A 169 6.68 12.27 0.85
CA VAL A 169 6.27 10.89 0.59
C VAL A 169 7.17 9.94 1.36
N LEU A 170 6.58 8.97 2.04
CA LEU A 170 7.28 7.87 2.69
C LEU A 170 6.76 6.55 2.14
N GLY A 171 7.66 5.76 1.53
CA GLY A 171 7.34 4.43 1.00
C GLY A 171 7.91 3.32 1.86
N ARG A 172 7.38 2.09 1.69
CA ARG A 172 7.75 0.87 2.45
C ARG A 172 7.63 1.00 3.96
N VAL A 173 6.66 1.81 4.40
CA VAL A 173 6.43 2.08 5.83
C VAL A 173 5.65 0.92 6.46
N THR A 174 6.16 0.39 7.57
CA THR A 174 5.45 -0.62 8.37
C THR A 174 4.38 0.04 9.26
N PRO A 175 3.41 -0.73 9.78
CA PRO A 175 2.40 -0.20 10.71
C PRO A 175 3.01 0.44 11.96
N GLU A 176 4.07 -0.16 12.50
CA GLU A 176 4.79 0.34 13.67
C GLU A 176 5.52 1.65 13.35
N GLN A 177 6.14 1.73 12.17
CA GLN A 177 6.76 2.95 11.70
C GLN A 177 5.74 4.08 11.47
N LYS A 178 4.53 3.79 10.95
CA LYS A 178 3.46 4.80 10.83
C LYS A 178 3.15 5.45 12.17
N ARG A 179 3.06 4.63 13.22
CA ARG A 179 2.86 5.12 14.58
C ARG A 179 4.02 5.99 15.08
N ALA A 180 5.26 5.53 14.89
CA ALA A 180 6.46 6.25 15.29
C ALA A 180 6.57 7.62 14.57
N LEU A 181 6.21 7.68 13.29
CA LEU A 181 6.18 8.93 12.49
C LEU A 181 5.21 9.96 13.09
N VAL A 182 4.00 9.53 13.47
CA VAL A 182 3.02 10.43 14.12
C VAL A 182 3.60 10.96 15.43
N ARG A 183 4.20 10.09 16.25
CA ARG A 183 4.81 10.51 17.54
C ARG A 183 5.99 11.44 17.36
N ALA A 184 6.84 11.18 16.37
CA ALA A 184 7.99 12.02 16.04
C ALA A 184 7.58 13.44 15.61
N LEU A 185 6.57 13.57 14.76
CA LEU A 185 6.06 14.89 14.36
C LEU A 185 5.41 15.62 15.56
N LYS A 186 4.68 14.93 16.41
CA LYS A 186 4.10 15.51 17.62
C LYS A 186 5.17 15.96 18.63
N SER A 187 6.29 15.25 18.78
CA SER A 187 7.39 15.68 19.68
C SER A 187 8.01 17.01 19.26
N ARG A 188 7.90 17.38 17.97
CA ARG A 188 8.29 18.70 17.43
C ARG A 188 7.22 19.78 17.59
N GLY A 189 6.12 19.46 18.26
CA GLY A 189 5.01 20.40 18.48
C GLY A 189 4.04 20.55 17.33
N HIS A 190 4.12 19.68 16.30
CA HIS A 190 3.13 19.67 15.23
C HIS A 190 1.79 19.11 15.72
N VAL A 191 0.70 19.67 15.23
CA VAL A 191 -0.63 19.10 15.35
C VAL A 191 -0.84 18.14 14.17
N VAL A 192 -0.94 16.85 14.47
CA VAL A 192 -0.95 15.79 13.47
C VAL A 192 -2.35 15.25 13.27
N ALA A 193 -2.88 15.39 12.04
CA ALA A 193 -4.03 14.63 11.57
C ALA A 193 -3.54 13.39 10.79
N MET A 194 -4.12 12.22 11.07
CA MET A 194 -3.82 10.99 10.36
C MET A 194 -5.09 10.43 9.74
N THR A 195 -5.06 10.18 8.42
CA THR A 195 -6.15 9.48 7.73
C THR A 195 -5.71 8.07 7.37
N GLY A 196 -6.64 7.12 7.46
CA GLY A 196 -6.37 5.73 7.08
C GLY A 196 -7.65 4.91 6.98
N ASP A 197 -7.57 3.81 6.25
CA ASP A 197 -8.67 2.88 6.01
C ASP A 197 -8.35 1.44 6.42
N GLY A 198 -7.07 1.09 6.53
CA GLY A 198 -6.60 -0.24 6.87
C GLY A 198 -6.44 -0.50 8.36
N VAL A 199 -6.52 -1.76 8.77
CA VAL A 199 -6.22 -2.20 10.15
C VAL A 199 -4.83 -1.74 10.59
N ASN A 200 -3.90 -1.68 9.66
CA ASN A 200 -2.51 -1.27 9.87
C ASN A 200 -2.34 0.21 10.27
N ASP A 201 -3.38 1.01 10.09
CA ASP A 201 -3.37 2.45 10.41
C ASP A 201 -3.92 2.75 11.82
N ALA A 202 -4.60 1.77 12.45
CA ALA A 202 -5.35 1.99 13.69
C ALA A 202 -4.50 2.59 14.82
N LEU A 203 -3.26 2.12 15.01
CA LEU A 203 -2.38 2.64 16.07
C LEU A 203 -1.91 4.07 15.76
N ALA A 204 -1.59 4.37 14.52
CA ALA A 204 -1.20 5.73 14.09
C ALA A 204 -2.37 6.71 14.21
N LEU A 205 -3.58 6.29 13.81
CA LEU A 205 -4.80 7.10 13.99
C LEU A 205 -5.08 7.41 15.46
N LYS A 206 -4.87 6.43 16.35
CA LYS A 206 -5.08 6.60 17.79
C LYS A 206 -4.09 7.59 18.40
N ASP A 207 -2.83 7.58 17.98
CA ASP A 207 -1.77 8.43 18.51
C ASP A 207 -1.80 9.85 17.92
N ALA A 208 -2.46 10.06 16.78
CA ALA A 208 -2.65 11.38 16.16
C ALA A 208 -3.55 12.30 17.00
N ASP A 209 -3.40 13.61 16.85
CA ASP A 209 -4.30 14.58 17.47
C ASP A 209 -5.70 14.51 16.87
N LEU A 210 -5.78 14.24 15.56
CA LEU A 210 -7.02 13.97 14.84
C LEU A 210 -6.88 12.70 13.99
N GLY A 211 -7.38 11.58 14.48
CA GLY A 211 -7.51 10.34 13.71
C GLY A 211 -8.79 10.37 12.86
N ILE A 212 -8.67 10.17 11.56
CA ILE A 212 -9.76 10.20 10.58
C ILE A 212 -9.84 8.85 9.89
N ALA A 213 -10.96 8.14 10.00
CA ALA A 213 -11.19 6.89 9.29
C ALA A 213 -12.10 7.08 8.08
N MET A 214 -11.85 6.29 7.03
CA MET A 214 -12.76 6.24 5.88
C MET A 214 -13.98 5.39 6.21
N GLY A 215 -15.15 5.75 5.71
CA GLY A 215 -16.42 5.05 5.97
C GLY A 215 -16.44 3.61 5.47
N ASN A 216 -15.74 3.33 4.36
CA ASN A 216 -15.50 1.99 3.81
C ASN A 216 -14.29 1.28 4.43
N GLY A 217 -13.56 1.94 5.35
CA GLY A 217 -12.38 1.39 6.01
C GLY A 217 -12.69 0.28 7.03
N ALA A 218 -11.63 -0.32 7.54
CA ALA A 218 -11.70 -1.42 8.50
C ALA A 218 -12.44 -1.02 9.78
N PRO A 219 -13.21 -1.95 10.41
CA PRO A 219 -13.87 -1.68 11.68
C PRO A 219 -12.91 -1.21 12.78
N ALA A 220 -11.69 -1.76 12.82
CA ALA A 220 -10.67 -1.39 13.80
C ALA A 220 -10.24 0.07 13.70
N THR A 221 -10.05 0.60 12.47
CA THR A 221 -9.73 2.00 12.22
C THR A 221 -10.86 2.92 12.65
N LYS A 222 -12.11 2.57 12.29
CA LYS A 222 -13.30 3.34 12.70
C LYS A 222 -13.51 3.37 14.20
N ALA A 223 -13.16 2.29 14.91
CA ALA A 223 -13.31 2.21 16.38
C ALA A 223 -12.36 3.14 17.14
N VAL A 224 -11.20 3.50 16.56
CA VAL A 224 -10.19 4.35 17.21
C VAL A 224 -10.17 5.79 16.68
N ALA A 225 -10.79 6.04 15.53
CA ALA A 225 -10.85 7.34 14.90
C ALA A 225 -11.72 8.32 15.69
N ARG A 226 -11.35 9.61 15.66
CA ARG A 226 -12.19 10.70 16.20
C ARG A 226 -13.21 11.19 15.20
N LEU A 227 -12.95 10.99 13.91
CA LEU A 227 -13.83 11.40 12.80
C LEU A 227 -13.92 10.25 11.80
N VAL A 228 -15.12 10.04 11.24
CA VAL A 228 -15.34 9.05 10.19
C VAL A 228 -15.96 9.76 8.98
N LEU A 229 -15.29 9.69 7.83
CA LEU A 229 -15.77 10.23 6.56
C LEU A 229 -16.71 9.22 5.90
N LEU A 230 -18.01 9.35 6.08
CA LEU A 230 -19.00 8.34 5.67
C LEU A 230 -19.05 8.12 4.15
N LYS A 231 -18.89 9.18 3.35
CA LYS A 231 -18.98 9.13 1.89
C LYS A 231 -17.62 9.19 1.17
N GLY A 232 -16.51 9.28 1.92
CA GLY A 232 -15.18 9.44 1.34
C GLY A 232 -14.96 10.79 0.65
N GLU A 233 -15.78 11.77 0.99
CA GLU A 233 -15.67 13.17 0.53
C GLU A 233 -15.02 14.02 1.60
#